data_ae9af75301f7617fb60a193e37fbfb6f
#
_entry.id   ae9af75301f7617fb60a193e37fbfb6f
#
_cell.length_a   1.000
_cell.length_b   1.000
_cell.length_c   1.000
_cell.angle_alpha   90.00
_cell.angle_beta   90.00
_cell.angle_gamma   90.00
#
_symmetry.space_group_name_H-M   'P 1'
#
loop_
_entity.id
_entity.type
_entity.pdbx_description
1 polymer ?
#
loop_
_entity_poly.entity_id
_entity_poly.type
_entity_poly.pdbx_seq_one_letter_code
_entity_poly.pdbx_strand_id
1 'polypeptide(L)'
;MARAHPCARDPPATWDAVWTFTSPVHHGADEKDGNVARFRTERRYSSLLGRAVDVPLYSGNAWRGQVRDLVALDLYERVGLSPNEGATVWAHSLFSGGSIEAGSASNGSNAAMRRALRDLIPIVDLMGGVYGNEPMDGVLRGFDALPVCRETADVLAHRLVPDVAARGVDAIRAWSERLPWCEDLYETRQLVRHAHRDIEGEGGQMIVRTQVIRAGVQWSHSIALATKDRLLSPLTVSALAHAVDLFVRSGAVGAGNARGLGGFATDGYGHIGDPQPYRDHIAAHADEIREVLRGVRAVGPSKPAPEAKPEKGAKGRKGPKPIVTPATGSADDIDFGAAT
;
A
#
# COMPACT_ATOMS: atom_id res chain seq x y z
N MET A 1 40.75 -3.56 -26.15
CA MET A 1 39.39 -4.09 -26.43
C MET A 1 38.66 -4.17 -25.11
N ALA A 2 37.80 -3.19 -24.80
CA ALA A 2 36.97 -3.18 -23.61
C ALA A 2 35.76 -4.14 -23.86
N ARG A 3 35.65 -5.16 -23.01
CA ARG A 3 34.47 -6.06 -23.04
C ARG A 3 33.25 -5.25 -22.65
N ALA A 4 32.30 -5.09 -23.58
CA ALA A 4 31.00 -4.57 -23.29
C ALA A 4 30.35 -5.47 -22.23
N HIS A 5 29.98 -4.90 -21.08
CA HIS A 5 29.14 -5.57 -20.10
C HIS A 5 27.72 -5.71 -20.68
N PRO A 6 27.23 -6.94 -20.91
CA PRO A 6 25.86 -7.14 -21.36
C PRO A 6 24.96 -7.16 -20.12
N CYS A 7 24.45 -6.02 -19.69
CA CYS A 7 23.28 -5.92 -18.79
C CYS A 7 22.88 -4.46 -18.59
N ALA A 8 22.62 -3.73 -19.68
CA ALA A 8 21.64 -2.65 -19.58
C ALA A 8 20.25 -3.33 -19.64
N ARG A 9 19.72 -3.70 -18.48
CA ARG A 9 18.28 -4.03 -18.38
C ARG A 9 17.54 -2.75 -18.75
N ASP A 10 16.57 -2.84 -19.63
CA ASP A 10 15.68 -1.72 -19.90
C ASP A 10 15.19 -1.14 -18.57
N PRO A 11 15.17 0.21 -18.43
CA PRO A 11 14.64 0.81 -17.21
C PRO A 11 13.21 0.28 -16.98
N PRO A 12 12.80 0.07 -15.72
CA PRO A 12 11.44 -0.38 -15.42
C PRO A 12 10.45 0.56 -16.10
N ALA A 13 9.45 -0.01 -16.77
CA ALA A 13 8.38 0.78 -17.37
C ALA A 13 7.75 1.66 -16.27
N THR A 14 7.82 2.98 -16.47
CA THR A 14 7.30 3.99 -15.54
C THR A 14 6.20 4.77 -16.23
N TRP A 15 5.14 5.05 -15.51
CA TRP A 15 4.01 5.87 -15.96
C TRP A 15 3.80 7.01 -14.99
N ASP A 16 3.64 8.20 -15.53
CA ASP A 16 3.47 9.43 -14.78
C ASP A 16 2.04 9.96 -14.97
N ALA A 17 1.49 10.58 -13.93
CA ALA A 17 0.21 11.25 -13.97
C ALA A 17 0.29 12.60 -13.26
N VAL A 18 -0.52 13.55 -13.72
CA VAL A 18 -0.78 14.79 -13.00
C VAL A 18 -2.18 14.72 -12.43
N TRP A 19 -2.30 14.95 -11.13
CA TRP A 19 -3.57 15.08 -10.42
C TRP A 19 -3.86 16.54 -10.16
N THR A 20 -5.03 17.01 -10.51
CA THR A 20 -5.52 18.34 -10.13
C THR A 20 -6.59 18.17 -9.06
N PHE A 21 -6.36 18.63 -7.85
CA PHE A 21 -7.33 18.51 -6.78
C PHE A 21 -8.57 19.35 -7.05
N THR A 22 -9.74 18.71 -7.10
CA THR A 22 -11.04 19.36 -7.25
C THR A 22 -11.66 19.74 -5.90
N SER A 23 -11.19 19.12 -4.82
CA SER A 23 -11.50 19.48 -3.43
C SER A 23 -10.22 19.46 -2.59
N PRO A 24 -10.19 20.13 -1.42
CA PRO A 24 -9.01 20.06 -0.57
C PRO A 24 -8.67 18.65 -0.16
N VAL A 25 -7.38 18.35 -0.06
CA VAL A 25 -6.90 17.02 0.32
C VAL A 25 -6.22 17.05 1.68
N HIS A 26 -6.40 15.99 2.47
CA HIS A 26 -5.68 15.74 3.71
C HIS A 26 -4.97 14.40 3.64
N HIS A 27 -3.69 14.40 3.99
CA HIS A 27 -2.90 13.19 4.23
C HIS A 27 -2.19 13.36 5.57
N GLY A 28 -2.64 12.60 6.58
CA GLY A 28 -2.21 12.79 7.95
C GLY A 28 -0.71 12.52 8.13
N ALA A 29 -0.05 13.39 8.88
CA ALA A 29 1.26 13.15 9.44
C ALA A 29 1.19 12.09 10.55
N ASP A 30 2.34 11.49 10.87
CA ASP A 30 2.44 10.51 11.96
C ASP A 30 2.33 11.19 13.33
N GLU A 31 2.66 12.48 13.41
CA GLU A 31 2.60 13.29 14.62
C GLU A 31 1.39 14.24 14.62
N LYS A 32 0.83 14.46 15.81
CA LYS A 32 -0.23 15.45 16.05
C LYS A 32 0.34 16.63 16.80
N ASP A 33 -0.05 17.83 16.40
CA ASP A 33 0.29 19.06 17.11
C ASP A 33 -0.97 19.55 17.86
N GLY A 34 -1.13 19.09 19.09
CA GLY A 34 -2.32 19.35 19.89
C GLY A 34 -3.61 18.91 19.18
N ASN A 35 -4.52 19.86 18.96
CA ASN A 35 -5.79 19.61 18.27
C ASN A 35 -5.70 19.80 16.73
N VAL A 36 -4.50 19.95 16.16
CA VAL A 36 -4.30 20.15 14.73
C VAL A 36 -3.80 18.85 14.12
N ALA A 37 -4.57 18.28 13.19
CA ALA A 37 -4.10 17.21 12.32
C ALA A 37 -3.23 17.84 11.22
N ARG A 38 -1.92 17.62 11.30
CA ARG A 38 -0.96 18.12 10.32
C ARG A 38 -0.99 17.33 9.04
N PHE A 39 -0.64 17.97 7.94
CA PHE A 39 -0.40 17.31 6.66
C PHE A 39 0.98 16.64 6.68
N ARG A 40 1.12 15.47 6.05
CA ARG A 40 2.38 14.74 5.96
C ARG A 40 3.37 15.49 5.08
N THR A 41 4.56 15.72 5.62
CA THR A 41 5.68 16.36 4.92
C THR A 41 6.90 15.46 4.95
N GLU A 42 7.80 15.66 4.00
CA GLU A 42 9.13 15.07 3.98
C GLU A 42 10.17 16.16 3.78
N ARG A 43 11.29 16.07 4.50
CA ARG A 43 12.40 16.98 4.34
C ARG A 43 13.23 16.57 3.14
N ARG A 44 13.24 17.41 2.11
CA ARG A 44 13.96 17.18 0.85
C ARG A 44 14.97 18.30 0.59
N TYR A 45 16.10 17.95 -0.07
CA TYR A 45 17.04 18.95 -0.54
C TYR A 45 16.61 19.44 -1.93
N SER A 46 16.35 20.75 -2.06
CA SER A 46 16.11 21.36 -3.36
C SER A 46 17.41 21.91 -3.92
N SER A 47 17.84 21.38 -5.05
CA SER A 47 19.06 21.80 -5.72
C SER A 47 18.96 23.22 -6.30
N LEU A 48 17.76 23.66 -6.67
CA LEU A 48 17.49 25.00 -7.14
C LEU A 48 17.56 26.04 -6.03
N LEU A 49 17.09 25.69 -4.82
CA LEU A 49 17.08 26.57 -3.66
C LEU A 49 18.34 26.48 -2.82
N GLY A 50 19.18 25.46 -3.04
CA GLY A 50 20.42 25.21 -2.30
C GLY A 50 20.21 24.89 -0.82
N ARG A 51 19.02 24.42 -0.42
CA ARG A 51 18.68 24.12 0.97
C ARG A 51 17.68 22.96 1.10
N ALA A 52 17.62 22.37 2.30
CA ALA A 52 16.58 21.43 2.64
C ALA A 52 15.27 22.17 2.96
N VAL A 53 14.15 21.64 2.47
CA VAL A 53 12.79 22.18 2.59
C VAL A 53 11.82 21.08 2.97
N ASP A 54 10.78 21.40 3.73
CA ASP A 54 9.71 20.48 4.05
C ASP A 54 8.63 20.54 2.97
N VAL A 55 8.42 19.44 2.28
CA VAL A 55 7.51 19.34 1.13
C VAL A 55 6.34 18.44 1.50
N PRO A 56 5.08 18.89 1.30
CA PRO A 56 3.94 17.99 1.49
C PRO A 56 3.98 16.87 0.46
N LEU A 57 3.57 15.68 0.87
CA LEU A 57 3.50 14.54 -0.02
C LEU A 57 2.29 13.66 0.27
N TYR A 58 1.81 12.95 -0.75
CA TYR A 58 0.95 11.80 -0.59
C TYR A 58 1.79 10.55 -0.80
N SER A 59 1.94 9.74 0.25
CA SER A 59 2.91 8.66 0.21
C SER A 59 2.53 7.57 -0.79
N GLY A 60 3.53 7.04 -1.48
CA GLY A 60 3.35 5.90 -2.40
C GLY A 60 2.77 4.66 -1.70
N ASN A 61 3.06 4.48 -0.41
CA ASN A 61 2.46 3.42 0.39
C ASN A 61 0.95 3.65 0.61
N ALA A 62 0.51 4.88 0.87
CA ALA A 62 -0.92 5.18 1.01
C ALA A 62 -1.66 4.97 -0.32
N TRP A 63 -1.07 5.43 -1.44
CA TRP A 63 -1.59 5.17 -2.76
C TRP A 63 -1.71 3.66 -3.04
N ARG A 64 -0.63 2.91 -2.77
CA ARG A 64 -0.60 1.47 -2.98
C ARG A 64 -1.61 0.73 -2.09
N GLY A 65 -1.80 1.17 -0.85
CA GLY A 65 -2.84 0.65 0.06
C GLY A 65 -4.24 0.86 -0.52
N GLN A 66 -4.55 2.08 -0.97
CA GLN A 66 -5.84 2.39 -1.59
C GLN A 66 -6.09 1.55 -2.86
N VAL A 67 -5.08 1.41 -3.73
CA VAL A 67 -5.21 0.57 -4.94
C VAL A 67 -5.41 -0.90 -4.55
N ARG A 68 -4.72 -1.39 -3.51
CA ARG A 68 -4.90 -2.75 -2.99
C ARG A 68 -6.34 -3.00 -2.57
N ASP A 69 -6.93 -2.09 -1.80
CA ASP A 69 -8.32 -2.20 -1.35
C ASP A 69 -9.29 -2.24 -2.54
N LEU A 70 -9.08 -1.36 -3.52
CA LEU A 70 -9.93 -1.30 -4.72
C LEU A 70 -9.87 -2.60 -5.53
N VAL A 71 -8.68 -3.14 -5.81
CA VAL A 71 -8.57 -4.37 -6.59
C VAL A 71 -9.01 -5.60 -5.82
N ALA A 72 -8.86 -5.61 -4.49
CA ALA A 72 -9.36 -6.70 -3.66
C ALA A 72 -10.89 -6.73 -3.64
N LEU A 73 -11.53 -5.58 -3.43
CA LEU A 73 -13.00 -5.47 -3.49
C LEU A 73 -13.55 -5.87 -4.85
N ASP A 74 -12.96 -5.36 -5.94
CA ASP A 74 -13.37 -5.69 -7.32
C ASP A 74 -13.20 -7.19 -7.61
N LEU A 75 -12.12 -7.82 -7.11
CA LEU A 75 -11.94 -9.27 -7.25
C LEU A 75 -13.07 -10.06 -6.57
N TYR A 76 -13.36 -9.72 -5.30
CA TYR A 76 -14.45 -10.37 -4.57
C TYR A 76 -15.80 -10.21 -5.27
N GLU A 77 -16.11 -9.01 -5.78
CA GLU A 77 -17.34 -8.72 -6.53
C GLU A 77 -17.39 -9.56 -7.82
N ARG A 78 -16.31 -9.62 -8.60
CA ARG A 78 -16.26 -10.36 -9.87
C ARG A 78 -16.45 -11.86 -9.71
N VAL A 79 -15.97 -12.43 -8.61
CA VAL A 79 -16.17 -13.85 -8.34
C VAL A 79 -17.47 -14.13 -7.58
N GLY A 80 -18.30 -13.10 -7.33
CA GLY A 80 -19.58 -13.25 -6.64
C GLY A 80 -19.45 -13.73 -5.20
N LEU A 81 -18.47 -13.18 -4.46
CA LEU A 81 -18.19 -13.52 -3.08
C LEU A 81 -18.08 -12.24 -2.24
N SER A 82 -18.67 -12.21 -1.06
CA SER A 82 -18.41 -11.14 -0.08
C SER A 82 -17.07 -11.40 0.64
N PRO A 83 -16.28 -10.37 0.98
CA PRO A 83 -15.06 -10.56 1.78
C PRO A 83 -15.30 -11.30 3.10
N ASN A 84 -16.47 -11.15 3.71
CA ASN A 84 -16.86 -11.84 4.96
C ASN A 84 -17.18 -13.33 4.76
N GLU A 85 -17.45 -13.77 3.54
CA GLU A 85 -17.70 -15.17 3.19
C GLU A 85 -16.43 -15.92 2.82
N GLY A 86 -15.34 -15.20 2.56
CA GLY A 86 -14.02 -15.76 2.31
C GLY A 86 -13.32 -16.22 3.59
N ALA A 87 -12.32 -17.09 3.45
CA ALA A 87 -11.46 -17.42 4.56
C ALA A 87 -10.67 -16.19 5.01
N THR A 88 -10.64 -15.92 6.32
CA THR A 88 -10.04 -14.72 6.92
C THR A 88 -8.59 -14.50 6.46
N VAL A 89 -7.81 -15.59 6.28
CA VAL A 89 -6.42 -15.51 5.81
C VAL A 89 -6.32 -14.90 4.41
N TRP A 90 -7.24 -15.21 3.50
CA TRP A 90 -7.25 -14.64 2.15
C TRP A 90 -7.68 -13.17 2.15
N ALA A 91 -8.74 -12.84 2.90
CA ALA A 91 -9.18 -11.46 3.04
C ALA A 91 -8.03 -10.61 3.64
N HIS A 92 -7.41 -11.08 4.73
CA HIS A 92 -6.26 -10.38 5.34
C HIS A 92 -5.08 -10.22 4.37
N SER A 93 -4.74 -11.26 3.60
CA SER A 93 -3.65 -11.20 2.63
C SER A 93 -3.92 -10.22 1.49
N LEU A 94 -5.15 -10.21 0.96
CA LEU A 94 -5.53 -9.33 -0.15
C LEU A 94 -5.64 -7.87 0.27
N PHE A 95 -6.27 -7.55 1.41
CA PHE A 95 -6.47 -6.18 1.86
C PHE A 95 -5.25 -5.60 2.60
N SER A 96 -4.65 -6.36 3.52
CA SER A 96 -3.56 -5.86 4.38
C SER A 96 -2.17 -6.37 4.00
N GLY A 97 -2.08 -7.25 3.01
CA GLY A 97 -0.81 -7.89 2.64
C GLY A 97 -0.47 -9.12 3.47
N GLY A 98 -1.32 -9.51 4.42
CA GLY A 98 -1.13 -10.67 5.28
C GLY A 98 -0.03 -10.51 6.33
N SER A 99 0.12 -11.53 7.15
CA SER A 99 1.18 -11.63 8.17
C SER A 99 1.75 -13.05 8.20
N ILE A 100 3.00 -13.18 8.61
CA ILE A 100 3.63 -14.48 8.88
C ILE A 100 3.30 -14.85 10.32
N GLU A 101 2.66 -15.99 10.54
CA GLU A 101 2.41 -16.49 11.88
C GLU A 101 3.71 -16.90 12.58
N ALA A 102 3.95 -16.38 13.77
CA ALA A 102 5.11 -16.72 14.56
C ALA A 102 5.06 -18.21 14.93
N GLY A 103 6.13 -18.96 14.66
CA GLY A 103 6.26 -20.37 14.98
C GLY A 103 5.83 -21.34 13.88
N SER A 104 5.24 -20.90 12.79
CA SER A 104 5.12 -21.74 11.61
C SER A 104 6.46 -21.77 10.88
N ALA A 105 7.18 -22.89 11.04
CA ALA A 105 8.38 -23.12 10.22
C ALA A 105 7.98 -23.05 8.75
N SER A 106 8.56 -22.11 7.99
CA SER A 106 8.42 -22.11 6.54
C SER A 106 8.97 -23.45 6.05
N ASN A 107 8.12 -24.32 5.58
CA ASN A 107 8.51 -25.62 5.03
C ASN A 107 9.23 -25.46 3.68
N GLY A 108 10.19 -24.53 3.58
CA GLY A 108 10.86 -24.17 2.34
C GLY A 108 9.96 -23.39 1.38
N SER A 109 10.57 -22.60 0.51
CA SER A 109 9.86 -21.83 -0.50
C SER A 109 9.11 -22.74 -1.49
N ASN A 110 7.79 -22.64 -1.55
CA ASN A 110 6.96 -23.36 -2.52
C ASN A 110 6.83 -22.58 -3.83
N ALA A 111 7.85 -22.65 -4.68
CA ALA A 111 7.89 -21.95 -5.96
C ALA A 111 6.73 -22.33 -6.90
N ALA A 112 6.29 -23.60 -6.85
CA ALA A 112 5.18 -24.08 -7.68
C ALA A 112 3.85 -23.45 -7.24
N MET A 113 3.59 -23.41 -5.94
CA MET A 113 2.40 -22.76 -5.38
C MET A 113 2.39 -21.25 -5.69
N ARG A 114 3.52 -20.57 -5.51
CA ARG A 114 3.63 -19.14 -5.84
C ARG A 114 3.37 -18.85 -7.31
N ARG A 115 3.86 -19.72 -8.21
CA ARG A 115 3.58 -19.58 -9.65
C ARG A 115 2.10 -19.79 -9.92
N ALA A 116 1.53 -20.89 -9.45
CA ALA A 116 0.11 -21.19 -9.64
C ALA A 116 -0.81 -20.07 -9.11
N LEU A 117 -0.47 -19.50 -7.96
CA LEU A 117 -1.23 -18.38 -7.38
C LEU A 117 -1.15 -17.10 -8.23
N ARG A 118 0.03 -16.78 -8.76
CA ARG A 118 0.20 -15.62 -9.66
C ARG A 118 -0.55 -15.80 -10.98
N ASP A 119 -0.52 -17.01 -11.50
CA ASP A 119 -1.20 -17.35 -12.76
C ASP A 119 -2.72 -17.30 -12.58
N LEU A 120 -3.23 -17.75 -11.43
CA LEU A 120 -4.67 -17.77 -11.14
C LEU A 120 -5.21 -16.40 -10.74
N ILE A 121 -4.49 -15.66 -9.89
CA ILE A 121 -4.89 -14.36 -9.32
C ILE A 121 -3.81 -13.31 -9.61
N PRO A 122 -3.80 -12.69 -10.81
CA PRO A 122 -2.73 -11.78 -11.24
C PRO A 122 -2.50 -10.56 -10.31
N ILE A 123 -3.51 -10.12 -9.55
CA ILE A 123 -3.34 -9.04 -8.58
C ILE A 123 -2.40 -9.42 -7.42
N VAL A 124 -2.25 -10.71 -7.12
CA VAL A 124 -1.26 -11.21 -6.16
C VAL A 124 0.16 -10.97 -6.67
N ASP A 125 0.39 -11.13 -7.97
CA ASP A 125 1.65 -10.79 -8.61
C ASP A 125 1.93 -9.28 -8.58
N LEU A 126 0.88 -8.50 -8.82
CA LEU A 126 0.96 -7.05 -8.84
C LEU A 126 1.26 -6.48 -7.45
N MET A 127 0.46 -6.86 -6.45
CA MET A 127 0.49 -6.24 -5.11
C MET A 127 1.43 -6.94 -4.13
N GLY A 128 1.69 -8.23 -4.31
CA GLY A 128 2.40 -9.06 -3.34
C GLY A 128 1.64 -9.22 -2.01
N GLY A 129 2.24 -9.92 -1.08
CA GLY A 129 1.67 -10.17 0.25
C GLY A 129 2.17 -11.49 0.83
N VAL A 130 1.53 -11.95 1.91
CA VAL A 130 1.79 -13.25 2.52
C VAL A 130 0.56 -14.13 2.33
N TYR A 131 0.74 -15.26 1.68
CA TYR A 131 -0.33 -16.19 1.34
C TYR A 131 0.01 -17.59 1.87
N GLY A 132 -0.73 -18.05 2.87
CA GLY A 132 -0.45 -19.33 3.52
C GLY A 132 0.98 -19.43 4.09
N ASN A 133 1.46 -18.37 4.75
CA ASN A 133 2.81 -18.19 5.28
C ASN A 133 3.94 -18.09 4.21
N GLU A 134 3.59 -18.03 2.94
CA GLU A 134 4.56 -17.80 1.86
C GLU A 134 4.60 -16.31 1.51
N PRO A 135 5.72 -15.61 1.72
CA PRO A 135 5.86 -14.23 1.28
C PRO A 135 6.02 -14.16 -0.24
N MET A 136 5.29 -13.25 -0.86
CA MET A 136 5.31 -12.98 -2.29
C MET A 136 5.61 -11.51 -2.55
N ASP A 137 6.71 -11.25 -3.26
CA ASP A 137 7.04 -9.90 -3.68
C ASP A 137 6.07 -9.43 -4.77
N GLY A 138 5.45 -8.26 -4.55
CA GLY A 138 4.71 -7.55 -5.58
C GLY A 138 5.64 -6.81 -6.52
N VAL A 139 5.19 -6.64 -7.77
CA VAL A 139 5.95 -5.90 -8.78
C VAL A 139 5.55 -4.42 -8.88
N LEU A 140 4.39 -4.02 -8.35
CA LEU A 140 3.93 -2.64 -8.38
C LEU A 140 4.72 -1.78 -7.41
N ARG A 141 5.25 -0.66 -7.91
CA ARG A 141 5.83 0.44 -7.13
C ARG A 141 4.99 1.69 -7.34
N GLY A 142 4.50 2.25 -6.26
CA GLY A 142 3.96 3.61 -6.23
C GLY A 142 5.00 4.52 -5.61
N PHE A 143 5.30 5.62 -6.28
CA PHE A 143 6.18 6.66 -5.72
C PHE A 143 5.33 7.67 -4.94
N ASP A 144 5.99 8.54 -4.19
CA ASP A 144 5.28 9.62 -3.53
C ASP A 144 4.75 10.62 -4.57
N ALA A 145 3.50 11.04 -4.41
CA ALA A 145 2.98 12.15 -5.18
C ALA A 145 3.46 13.45 -4.54
N LEU A 146 3.95 14.37 -5.37
CA LEU A 146 4.52 15.64 -4.97
C LEU A 146 3.75 16.81 -5.59
N PRO A 147 3.52 17.91 -4.86
CA PRO A 147 2.92 19.10 -5.42
C PRO A 147 3.83 19.72 -6.47
N VAL A 148 3.24 20.32 -7.49
CA VAL A 148 3.94 21.10 -8.50
C VAL A 148 4.16 22.50 -7.93
N CYS A 149 5.32 22.72 -7.32
CA CYS A 149 5.69 23.96 -6.63
C CYS A 149 7.19 24.25 -6.81
N ARG A 150 7.65 25.39 -6.32
CA ARG A 150 9.07 25.83 -6.48
C ARG A 150 10.04 24.85 -5.85
N GLU A 151 9.69 24.31 -4.70
CA GLU A 151 10.55 23.41 -3.92
C GLU A 151 10.74 22.03 -4.57
N THR A 152 9.83 21.64 -5.46
CA THR A 152 9.86 20.35 -6.16
C THR A 152 10.25 20.48 -7.64
N ALA A 153 10.44 21.72 -8.12
CA ALA A 153 10.64 21.99 -9.53
C ALA A 153 11.88 21.30 -10.12
N ASP A 154 12.96 21.17 -9.36
CA ASP A 154 14.18 20.48 -9.80
C ASP A 154 13.96 18.99 -10.09
N VAL A 155 13.12 18.32 -9.29
CA VAL A 155 12.78 16.92 -9.49
C VAL A 155 11.72 16.73 -10.57
N LEU A 156 10.69 17.59 -10.55
CA LEU A 156 9.52 17.43 -11.41
C LEU A 156 9.72 17.93 -12.84
N ALA A 157 10.66 18.86 -13.08
CA ALA A 157 10.90 19.39 -14.41
C ALA A 157 11.20 18.29 -15.45
N HIS A 158 11.95 17.29 -15.07
CA HIS A 158 12.30 16.16 -15.97
C HIS A 158 11.09 15.33 -16.42
N ARG A 159 10.02 15.35 -15.65
CA ARG A 159 8.76 14.64 -15.98
C ARG A 159 7.74 15.52 -16.65
N LEU A 160 7.52 16.72 -16.09
CA LEU A 160 6.42 17.60 -16.50
C LEU A 160 6.77 18.48 -17.69
N VAL A 161 8.03 18.86 -17.81
CA VAL A 161 8.53 19.79 -18.85
C VAL A 161 9.90 19.34 -19.37
N PRO A 162 10.01 18.12 -19.95
CA PRO A 162 11.30 17.55 -20.35
C PRO A 162 12.07 18.45 -21.31
N ASP A 163 11.38 19.17 -22.18
CA ASP A 163 12.02 20.14 -23.11
C ASP A 163 12.65 21.33 -22.38
N VAL A 164 12.07 21.74 -21.23
CA VAL A 164 12.67 22.76 -20.37
C VAL A 164 13.86 22.17 -19.62
N ALA A 165 13.72 20.96 -19.10
CA ALA A 165 14.80 20.28 -18.38
C ALA A 165 16.01 20.02 -19.27
N ALA A 166 15.81 19.68 -20.53
CA ALA A 166 16.87 19.48 -21.51
C ALA A 166 17.71 20.72 -21.79
N ARG A 167 17.17 21.93 -21.54
CA ARG A 167 17.87 23.21 -21.67
C ARG A 167 18.76 23.56 -20.47
N GLY A 168 18.72 22.77 -19.42
CA GLY A 168 19.56 22.90 -18.24
C GLY A 168 18.92 23.64 -17.07
N VAL A 169 19.75 23.82 -16.04
CA VAL A 169 19.31 24.28 -14.70
C VAL A 169 18.70 25.68 -14.71
N ASP A 170 19.21 26.58 -15.55
CA ASP A 170 18.68 27.95 -15.63
C ASP A 170 17.26 27.99 -16.22
N ALA A 171 16.99 27.11 -17.19
CA ALA A 171 15.65 26.97 -17.75
C ALA A 171 14.66 26.37 -16.72
N ILE A 172 15.10 25.41 -15.93
CA ILE A 172 14.31 24.86 -14.81
C ILE A 172 14.05 25.94 -13.77
N ARG A 173 15.05 26.77 -13.45
CA ARG A 173 14.90 27.89 -12.52
C ARG A 173 13.84 28.89 -13.01
N ALA A 174 13.92 29.32 -14.28
CA ALA A 174 12.96 30.22 -14.88
C ALA A 174 11.52 29.64 -14.92
N TRP A 175 11.40 28.30 -15.09
CA TRP A 175 10.11 27.63 -14.98
C TRP A 175 9.61 27.62 -13.53
N SER A 176 10.49 27.34 -12.56
CA SER A 176 10.11 27.29 -11.14
C SER A 176 9.59 28.62 -10.61
N GLU A 177 10.07 29.76 -11.13
CA GLU A 177 9.61 31.10 -10.73
C GLU A 177 8.12 31.37 -10.99
N ARG A 178 7.52 30.58 -11.90
CA ARG A 178 6.08 30.65 -12.22
C ARG A 178 5.22 29.80 -11.31
N LEU A 179 5.84 28.94 -10.50
CA LEU A 179 5.15 28.02 -9.60
C LEU A 179 4.90 28.65 -8.23
N PRO A 180 3.87 28.21 -7.50
CA PRO A 180 3.63 28.64 -6.13
C PRO A 180 4.72 28.12 -5.20
N TRP A 181 4.86 28.73 -4.03
CA TRP A 181 5.60 28.16 -2.92
C TRP A 181 4.78 27.07 -2.20
N CYS A 182 5.43 26.08 -1.60
CA CYS A 182 4.75 25.05 -0.82
C CYS A 182 3.89 25.64 0.30
N GLU A 183 4.35 26.70 0.96
CA GLU A 183 3.61 27.37 2.04
C GLU A 183 2.26 27.94 1.59
N ASP A 184 2.16 28.39 0.34
CA ASP A 184 0.94 28.94 -0.23
C ASP A 184 -0.12 27.88 -0.55
N LEU A 185 0.27 26.60 -0.56
CA LEU A 185 -0.62 25.48 -0.89
C LEU A 185 -1.51 25.07 0.28
N TYR A 186 -1.12 25.43 1.51
CA TYR A 186 -1.82 24.99 2.71
C TYR A 186 -3.05 25.83 3.03
N GLU A 187 -4.02 25.18 3.63
CA GLU A 187 -5.19 25.78 4.27
C GLU A 187 -5.48 25.03 5.58
N THR A 188 -5.94 25.73 6.60
CA THR A 188 -6.42 25.10 7.83
C THR A 188 -7.93 25.14 7.87
N ARG A 189 -8.57 23.98 7.94
CA ARG A 189 -10.01 23.85 8.09
C ARG A 189 -10.37 23.46 9.52
N GLN A 190 -11.37 24.13 10.05
CA GLN A 190 -11.95 23.78 11.33
C GLN A 190 -13.15 22.88 11.07
N LEU A 191 -13.10 21.66 11.63
CA LEU A 191 -14.22 20.74 11.63
C LEU A 191 -14.89 20.77 13.00
N VAL A 192 -16.10 21.29 13.03
CA VAL A 192 -16.90 21.32 14.26
C VAL A 192 -17.82 20.11 14.24
N ARG A 193 -17.69 19.24 15.24
CA ARG A 193 -18.66 18.17 15.47
C ARG A 193 -19.67 18.70 16.46
N HIS A 194 -20.89 18.96 16.01
CA HIS A 194 -21.99 19.27 16.91
C HIS A 194 -22.43 17.97 17.62
N ALA A 195 -22.52 18.04 18.95
CA ALA A 195 -23.18 16.96 19.69
C ALA A 195 -24.64 16.87 19.24
N HIS A 196 -25.18 15.67 19.13
CA HIS A 196 -26.60 15.44 18.88
C HIS A 196 -27.38 16.15 19.98
N ARG A 197 -28.33 17.03 19.62
CA ARG A 197 -29.10 17.85 20.54
C ARG A 197 -30.05 17.04 21.44
N ASP A 198 -30.26 15.77 21.12
CA ASP A 198 -31.24 14.89 21.77
C ASP A 198 -30.62 13.93 22.79
N ILE A 199 -29.34 14.08 23.11
CA ILE A 199 -28.66 13.27 24.13
C ILE A 199 -28.42 14.17 25.34
N GLU A 200 -29.10 13.89 26.45
CA GLU A 200 -28.85 14.52 27.76
C GLU A 200 -27.43 14.10 28.23
N GLY A 201 -26.56 15.05 28.37
CA GLY A 201 -25.18 14.89 28.84
C GLY A 201 -24.30 16.08 28.47
N GLU A 202 -23.21 16.29 29.16
CA GLU A 202 -22.21 17.31 28.84
C GLU A 202 -21.50 16.96 27.51
N GLY A 203 -22.16 17.23 26.38
CA GLY A 203 -21.62 17.08 25.06
C GLY A 203 -20.55 18.15 24.80
N GLY A 204 -19.30 17.87 25.12
CA GLY A 204 -18.18 18.74 24.79
C GLY A 204 -18.08 18.91 23.26
N GLN A 205 -18.07 20.16 22.79
CA GLN A 205 -17.83 20.48 21.39
C GLN A 205 -16.38 20.11 21.04
N MET A 206 -16.19 19.07 20.24
CA MET A 206 -14.86 18.70 19.78
C MET A 206 -14.49 19.52 18.53
N ILE A 207 -13.62 20.52 18.70
CA ILE A 207 -13.07 21.31 17.59
C ILE A 207 -11.79 20.62 17.13
N VAL A 208 -11.82 20.07 15.91
CA VAL A 208 -10.65 19.50 15.24
C VAL A 208 -10.23 20.43 14.12
N ARG A 209 -9.00 20.89 14.16
CA ARG A 209 -8.38 21.64 13.07
C ARG A 209 -7.62 20.67 12.18
N THR A 210 -7.78 20.79 10.88
CA THR A 210 -7.11 19.92 9.91
C THR A 210 -6.39 20.77 8.89
N GLN A 211 -5.08 20.58 8.78
CA GLN A 211 -4.30 21.16 7.70
C GLN A 211 -4.56 20.40 6.42
N VAL A 212 -4.91 21.08 5.36
CA VAL A 212 -5.21 20.50 4.05
C VAL A 212 -4.42 21.24 2.96
N ILE A 213 -4.21 20.59 1.83
CA ILE A 213 -3.79 21.26 0.60
C ILE A 213 -5.04 21.72 -0.14
N ARG A 214 -5.01 22.92 -0.67
CA ARG A 214 -6.13 23.59 -1.35
C ARG A 214 -6.55 22.84 -2.61
N ALA A 215 -7.81 23.02 -3.01
CA ALA A 215 -8.27 22.67 -4.35
C ALA A 215 -7.53 23.49 -5.41
N GLY A 216 -7.43 22.97 -6.63
CA GLY A 216 -6.72 23.60 -7.75
C GLY A 216 -5.21 23.30 -7.79
N VAL A 217 -4.63 22.76 -6.71
CA VAL A 217 -3.21 22.39 -6.69
C VAL A 217 -2.96 21.15 -7.53
N GLN A 218 -1.94 21.22 -8.37
CA GLN A 218 -1.47 20.07 -9.17
C GLN A 218 -0.41 19.26 -8.44
N TRP A 219 -0.51 17.95 -8.57
CA TRP A 219 0.45 16.98 -8.03
C TRP A 219 0.93 16.04 -9.12
N SER A 220 2.22 15.73 -9.12
CA SER A 220 2.80 14.71 -9.99
C SER A 220 2.97 13.41 -9.22
N HIS A 221 2.47 12.32 -9.79
CA HIS A 221 2.60 10.98 -9.26
C HIS A 221 3.17 10.04 -10.31
N SER A 222 3.93 9.05 -9.88
CA SER A 222 4.52 8.05 -10.76
C SER A 222 4.29 6.65 -10.22
N ILE A 223 4.15 5.70 -11.13
CA ILE A 223 4.11 4.27 -10.84
C ILE A 223 5.09 3.53 -11.73
N ALA A 224 5.54 2.36 -11.29
CA ALA A 224 6.40 1.50 -12.09
C ALA A 224 6.13 0.02 -11.81
N LEU A 225 6.48 -0.83 -12.77
CA LEU A 225 6.58 -2.28 -12.57
C LEU A 225 8.05 -2.66 -12.41
N ALA A 226 8.38 -3.26 -11.27
CA ALA A 226 9.73 -3.74 -10.98
C ALA A 226 9.91 -5.16 -11.54
N THR A 227 10.76 -5.29 -12.54
CA THR A 227 11.15 -6.57 -13.14
C THR A 227 12.38 -7.15 -12.45
N LYS A 228 12.35 -7.38 -11.13
CA LYS A 228 13.56 -7.78 -10.40
C LYS A 228 14.32 -8.92 -11.11
N ASP A 229 13.77 -10.13 -11.12
CA ASP A 229 14.46 -11.32 -11.65
C ASP A 229 13.56 -12.21 -12.51
N ARG A 230 12.44 -11.67 -12.99
CA ARG A 230 11.44 -12.42 -13.77
C ARG A 230 10.82 -11.56 -14.87
N LEU A 231 10.41 -12.23 -15.94
CA LEU A 231 9.57 -11.61 -16.95
C LEU A 231 8.18 -11.34 -16.38
N LEU A 232 7.64 -10.16 -16.68
CA LEU A 232 6.26 -9.83 -16.35
C LEU A 232 5.30 -10.62 -17.23
N SER A 233 4.28 -11.19 -16.62
CA SER A 233 3.16 -11.75 -17.37
C SER A 233 2.35 -10.64 -18.04
N PRO A 234 1.90 -10.80 -19.29
CA PRO A 234 0.95 -9.88 -19.92
C PRO A 234 -0.31 -9.65 -19.08
N LEU A 235 -0.75 -10.68 -18.33
CA LEU A 235 -1.87 -10.57 -17.39
C LEU A 235 -1.55 -9.64 -16.20
N THR A 236 -0.31 -9.62 -15.71
CA THR A 236 0.10 -8.68 -14.66
C THR A 236 0.06 -7.22 -15.14
N VAL A 237 0.46 -6.98 -16.39
CA VAL A 237 0.35 -5.64 -17.00
C VAL A 237 -1.12 -5.24 -17.18
N SER A 238 -1.96 -6.17 -17.66
CA SER A 238 -3.40 -5.96 -17.78
C SER A 238 -4.07 -5.72 -16.42
N ALA A 239 -3.63 -6.44 -15.36
CA ALA A 239 -4.08 -6.21 -14.00
C ALA A 239 -3.68 -4.81 -13.48
N LEU A 240 -2.48 -4.30 -13.84
CA LEU A 240 -2.10 -2.93 -13.53
C LEU A 240 -3.00 -1.92 -14.24
N ALA A 241 -3.27 -2.12 -15.53
CA ALA A 241 -4.17 -1.24 -16.27
C ALA A 241 -5.57 -1.20 -15.64
N HIS A 242 -6.08 -2.35 -15.19
CA HIS A 242 -7.33 -2.45 -14.47
C HIS A 242 -7.28 -1.76 -13.10
N ALA A 243 -6.22 -1.95 -12.33
CA ALA A 243 -6.03 -1.33 -11.01
C ALA A 243 -6.00 0.21 -11.10
N VAL A 244 -5.31 0.73 -12.12
CA VAL A 244 -5.25 2.18 -12.37
C VAL A 244 -6.61 2.73 -12.84
N ASP A 245 -7.35 2.00 -13.67
CA ASP A 245 -8.70 2.35 -14.08
C ASP A 245 -9.65 2.45 -12.86
N LEU A 246 -9.58 1.51 -11.92
CA LEU A 246 -10.32 1.56 -10.65
C LEU A 246 -9.93 2.78 -9.82
N PHE A 247 -8.63 3.04 -9.70
CA PHE A 247 -8.12 4.18 -8.92
C PHE A 247 -8.58 5.53 -9.52
N VAL A 248 -8.44 5.72 -10.83
CA VAL A 248 -8.87 6.95 -11.51
C VAL A 248 -10.37 7.16 -11.35
N ARG A 249 -11.16 6.10 -11.51
CA ARG A 249 -12.62 6.16 -11.30
C ARG A 249 -13.03 6.43 -9.85
N SER A 250 -12.21 6.05 -8.87
CA SER A 250 -12.49 6.38 -7.46
C SER A 250 -12.49 7.89 -7.22
N GLY A 251 -11.71 8.64 -7.99
CA GLY A 251 -11.68 10.10 -8.02
C GLY A 251 -11.29 10.77 -6.70
N ALA A 252 -10.75 10.02 -5.73
CA ALA A 252 -10.43 10.57 -4.42
C ALA A 252 -9.18 9.90 -3.81
N VAL A 253 -8.40 10.69 -3.06
CA VAL A 253 -7.20 10.25 -2.33
C VAL A 253 -7.16 10.85 -0.92
N GLY A 254 -6.39 10.24 -0.04
CA GLY A 254 -6.15 10.74 1.31
C GLY A 254 -7.29 10.45 2.27
N ALA A 255 -7.30 11.16 3.39
CA ALA A 255 -8.25 10.97 4.46
C ALA A 255 -9.43 11.95 4.37
N GLY A 256 -10.60 11.50 4.84
CA GLY A 256 -11.78 12.35 4.94
C GLY A 256 -12.62 12.42 3.66
N ASN A 257 -12.54 11.43 2.79
CA ASN A 257 -13.34 11.36 1.55
C ASN A 257 -14.85 11.45 1.84
N ALA A 258 -15.32 10.81 2.91
CA ALA A 258 -16.73 10.94 3.35
C ALA A 258 -17.11 12.37 3.76
N ARG A 259 -16.14 13.27 3.95
CA ARG A 259 -16.33 14.69 4.27
C ARG A 259 -16.07 15.60 3.08
N GLY A 260 -15.97 15.05 1.87
CA GLY A 260 -15.71 15.78 0.64
C GLY A 260 -14.27 16.26 0.46
N LEU A 261 -13.30 15.62 1.15
CA LEU A 261 -11.88 15.87 0.94
C LEU A 261 -11.30 14.91 -0.08
N GLY A 262 -10.22 15.31 -0.73
CA GLY A 262 -9.36 14.44 -1.54
C GLY A 262 -9.82 14.20 -2.97
N GLY A 263 -10.89 14.85 -3.42
CA GLY A 263 -11.33 14.76 -4.81
C GLY A 263 -10.26 15.26 -5.78
N PHE A 264 -10.01 14.53 -6.87
CA PHE A 264 -9.06 14.91 -7.89
C PHE A 264 -9.57 14.57 -9.30
N ALA A 265 -9.04 15.27 -10.28
CA ALA A 265 -9.15 14.95 -11.70
C ALA A 265 -7.77 14.64 -12.25
N THR A 266 -7.68 13.76 -13.22
CA THR A 266 -6.43 13.41 -13.91
C THR A 266 -6.71 12.94 -15.32
N ASP A 267 -5.76 13.18 -16.25
CA ASP A 267 -5.77 12.59 -17.59
C ASP A 267 -5.26 11.14 -17.59
N GLY A 268 -4.99 10.60 -16.38
CA GLY A 268 -4.48 9.24 -16.15
C GLY A 268 -2.96 9.14 -16.30
N TYR A 269 -2.50 7.90 -16.35
CA TYR A 269 -1.08 7.53 -16.42
C TYR A 269 -0.61 7.24 -17.85
N GLY A 270 -1.33 7.73 -18.86
CA GLY A 270 -1.08 7.36 -20.25
C GLY A 270 -1.48 5.90 -20.55
N HIS A 271 -0.94 5.36 -21.62
CA HIS A 271 -1.26 3.99 -22.03
C HIS A 271 -0.42 2.97 -21.26
N ILE A 272 -1.06 2.31 -20.28
CA ILE A 272 -0.43 1.21 -19.52
C ILE A 272 -0.64 -0.12 -20.26
N GLY A 273 -1.82 -0.32 -20.83
CA GLY A 273 -2.24 -1.55 -21.49
C GLY A 273 -3.77 -1.68 -21.49
N ASP A 274 -4.24 -2.82 -22.02
CA ASP A 274 -5.66 -3.15 -22.03
C ASP A 274 -6.03 -3.88 -20.72
N PRO A 275 -7.01 -3.40 -19.93
CA PRO A 275 -7.51 -4.09 -18.75
C PRO A 275 -8.40 -5.31 -19.05
N GLN A 276 -8.85 -5.49 -20.30
CA GLN A 276 -9.81 -6.52 -20.65
C GLN A 276 -9.27 -7.96 -20.48
N PRO A 277 -8.04 -8.30 -20.89
CA PRO A 277 -7.49 -9.64 -20.68
C PRO A 277 -7.50 -10.09 -19.21
N TYR A 278 -7.25 -9.17 -18.25
CA TYR A 278 -7.37 -9.48 -16.82
C TYR A 278 -8.83 -9.77 -16.45
N ARG A 279 -9.77 -8.94 -16.91
CA ARG A 279 -11.20 -9.10 -16.60
C ARG A 279 -11.75 -10.42 -17.12
N ASP A 280 -11.38 -10.78 -18.35
CA ASP A 280 -11.78 -12.04 -19.00
C ASP A 280 -11.17 -13.24 -18.27
N HIS A 281 -9.91 -13.12 -17.85
CA HIS A 281 -9.24 -14.17 -17.07
C HIS A 281 -9.94 -14.41 -15.74
N ILE A 282 -10.29 -13.37 -14.97
CA ILE A 282 -11.01 -13.53 -13.70
C ILE A 282 -12.40 -14.14 -13.93
N ALA A 283 -13.11 -13.72 -15.00
CA ALA A 283 -14.41 -14.28 -15.33
C ALA A 283 -14.32 -15.77 -15.69
N ALA A 284 -13.30 -16.16 -16.48
CA ALA A 284 -13.09 -17.55 -16.88
C ALA A 284 -12.73 -18.49 -15.71
N HIS A 285 -12.09 -17.95 -14.67
CA HIS A 285 -11.64 -18.73 -13.50
C HIS A 285 -12.42 -18.41 -12.21
N ALA A 286 -13.58 -17.76 -12.33
CA ALA A 286 -14.33 -17.23 -11.18
C ALA A 286 -14.65 -18.31 -10.11
N ASP A 287 -15.07 -19.50 -10.55
CA ASP A 287 -15.41 -20.59 -9.62
C ASP A 287 -14.16 -21.12 -8.91
N GLU A 288 -13.06 -21.32 -9.63
CA GLU A 288 -11.80 -21.77 -9.06
C GLU A 288 -11.24 -20.75 -8.05
N ILE A 289 -11.25 -19.47 -8.40
CA ILE A 289 -10.81 -18.39 -7.50
C ILE A 289 -11.71 -18.32 -6.27
N ARG A 290 -13.03 -18.47 -6.43
CA ARG A 290 -14.00 -18.48 -5.32
C ARG A 290 -13.71 -19.61 -4.34
N GLU A 291 -13.41 -20.83 -4.83
CA GLU A 291 -13.04 -21.98 -3.99
C GLU A 291 -11.75 -21.73 -3.21
N VAL A 292 -10.74 -21.11 -3.87
CA VAL A 292 -9.49 -20.71 -3.21
C VAL A 292 -9.75 -19.66 -2.12
N LEU A 293 -10.50 -18.62 -2.43
CA LEU A 293 -10.81 -17.56 -1.47
C LEU A 293 -11.65 -18.03 -0.28
N ARG A 294 -12.49 -19.06 -0.47
CA ARG A 294 -13.20 -19.75 0.63
C ARG A 294 -12.32 -20.71 1.43
N GLY A 295 -11.09 -20.95 1.01
CA GLY A 295 -10.20 -21.93 1.64
C GLY A 295 -10.58 -23.40 1.42
N VAL A 296 -11.47 -23.65 0.48
CA VAL A 296 -11.92 -25.01 0.11
C VAL A 296 -10.88 -25.70 -0.76
N ARG A 297 -10.21 -24.95 -1.63
CA ARG A 297 -9.20 -25.46 -2.55
C ARG A 297 -7.83 -24.89 -2.24
N ALA A 298 -6.83 -25.77 -2.17
CA ALA A 298 -5.43 -25.35 -2.10
C ALA A 298 -4.91 -24.97 -3.50
N VAL A 299 -4.08 -23.96 -3.57
CA VAL A 299 -3.42 -23.55 -4.82
C VAL A 299 -2.13 -24.35 -5.01
N GLY A 300 -1.97 -24.94 -6.18
CA GLY A 300 -0.79 -25.71 -6.55
C GLY A 300 -0.94 -27.23 -6.32
N PRO A 301 0.08 -28.02 -6.68
CA PRO A 301 0.03 -29.46 -6.50
C PRO A 301 -0.13 -29.79 -5.02
N SER A 302 -1.20 -30.52 -4.70
CA SER A 302 -1.40 -31.06 -3.36
C SER A 302 -0.15 -31.84 -2.95
N LYS A 303 0.44 -31.54 -1.79
CA LYS A 303 1.45 -32.43 -1.21
C LYS A 303 0.84 -33.85 -1.17
N PRO A 304 1.55 -34.86 -1.67
CA PRO A 304 1.10 -36.23 -1.41
C PRO A 304 0.89 -36.36 0.10
N ALA A 305 -0.25 -36.93 0.48
CA ALA A 305 -0.56 -37.18 1.88
C ALA A 305 0.68 -37.82 2.54
N PRO A 306 1.10 -37.34 3.75
CA PRO A 306 2.24 -37.95 4.42
C PRO A 306 1.97 -39.44 4.52
N GLU A 307 2.84 -40.26 3.91
CA GLU A 307 2.78 -41.73 4.06
C GLU A 307 2.65 -42.00 5.56
N ALA A 308 1.60 -42.76 5.91
CA ALA A 308 1.35 -43.16 7.29
C ALA A 308 2.63 -43.84 7.81
N LYS A 309 3.31 -43.13 8.72
CA LYS A 309 4.50 -43.74 9.37
C LYS A 309 4.07 -45.05 9.97
N PRO A 310 4.77 -46.17 9.69
CA PRO A 310 4.44 -47.42 10.29
C PRO A 310 4.45 -47.26 11.82
N GLU A 311 3.37 -47.68 12.47
CA GLU A 311 3.23 -47.65 13.92
C GLU A 311 4.46 -48.35 14.53
N LYS A 312 5.32 -47.60 15.15
CA LYS A 312 6.39 -48.14 15.97
C LYS A 312 5.73 -48.81 17.18
N GLY A 313 5.82 -50.13 17.18
CA GLY A 313 5.28 -51.00 18.21
C GLY A 313 5.49 -50.48 19.63
N ALA A 314 4.45 -50.60 20.42
CA ALA A 314 4.35 -50.21 21.80
C ALA A 314 5.52 -50.77 22.62
N LYS A 315 6.48 -49.94 22.98
CA LYS A 315 7.47 -50.27 24.02
C LYS A 315 6.97 -49.72 25.37
N GLY A 316 6.70 -50.68 26.23
CA GLY A 316 6.81 -50.68 27.71
C GLY A 316 6.39 -49.37 28.44
N ARG A 317 5.22 -49.38 29.07
CA ARG A 317 4.82 -48.47 30.16
C ARG A 317 5.90 -48.44 31.23
N LYS A 318 6.65 -47.37 31.38
CA LYS A 318 7.38 -47.03 32.59
C LYS A 318 6.41 -46.37 33.56
N GLY A 319 6.42 -46.86 34.82
CA GLY A 319 5.57 -46.43 35.90
C GLY A 319 5.74 -44.92 36.30
N PRO A 320 4.81 -44.40 37.10
CA PRO A 320 4.75 -42.99 37.41
C PRO A 320 5.92 -42.56 38.31
N LYS A 321 6.57 -41.42 37.95
CA LYS A 321 7.56 -40.75 38.81
C LYS A 321 6.85 -40.08 40.00
N PRO A 322 7.48 -40.03 41.19
CA PRO A 322 6.90 -39.41 42.39
C PRO A 322 6.82 -37.87 42.18
N ILE A 323 5.72 -37.33 42.65
CA ILE A 323 5.43 -35.89 42.71
C ILE A 323 6.32 -35.24 43.79
N VAL A 324 7.20 -34.35 43.40
CA VAL A 324 7.94 -33.47 44.33
C VAL A 324 7.13 -32.22 44.52
N THR A 325 6.63 -31.99 45.72
CA THR A 325 5.96 -30.73 46.17
C THR A 325 7.00 -29.64 46.33
N PRO A 326 6.84 -28.41 45.77
CA PRO A 326 7.72 -27.32 46.07
C PRO A 326 7.36 -26.72 47.43
N ALA A 327 8.40 -26.45 48.23
CA ALA A 327 8.31 -25.78 49.51
C ALA A 327 7.84 -24.32 49.35
N THR A 328 6.94 -23.93 50.24
CA THR A 328 6.46 -22.56 50.44
C THR A 328 7.61 -21.70 50.99
N GLY A 329 8.11 -20.76 50.18
CA GLY A 329 8.98 -19.66 50.62
C GLY A 329 8.14 -18.43 50.89
N SER A 330 8.33 -17.87 52.10
CA SER A 330 7.65 -16.70 52.67
C SER A 330 7.89 -15.41 51.89
N ALA A 331 6.84 -14.61 51.82
CA ALA A 331 6.89 -13.22 51.40
C ALA A 331 7.62 -12.41 52.51
N ASP A 332 8.57 -11.58 52.11
CA ASP A 332 9.02 -10.43 52.91
C ASP A 332 9.54 -9.32 51.97
N ASP A 333 8.92 -8.19 52.14
CA ASP A 333 9.39 -6.81 51.99
C ASP A 333 10.03 -6.34 50.68
N ILE A 334 9.24 -5.62 49.90
CA ILE A 334 9.76 -4.60 48.97
C ILE A 334 9.28 -3.23 49.46
N ASP A 335 10.23 -2.48 50.05
CA ASP A 335 10.15 -1.10 50.49
C ASP A 335 10.10 -0.15 49.27
N PHE A 336 9.05 0.69 49.17
CA PHE A 336 8.96 1.77 48.21
C PHE A 336 9.51 3.05 48.84
N GLY A 337 10.80 3.31 48.61
CA GLY A 337 11.42 4.60 48.87
C GLY A 337 10.88 5.69 47.97
N ALA A 338 10.20 6.68 48.56
CA ALA A 338 9.84 7.95 47.94
C ALA A 338 11.12 8.79 47.71
N ALA A 339 11.27 9.33 46.52
CA ALA A 339 12.21 10.40 46.23
C ALA A 339 11.45 11.61 45.66
N THR A 340 11.68 12.71 46.35
CA THR A 340 11.25 14.10 46.10
C THR A 340 11.55 14.63 44.70
#